data_66beb14056cb27377660275d24a732f4
#
_entry.id   66beb14056cb27377660275d24a732f4
#
_cell.length_a   1.000
_cell.length_b   1.000
_cell.length_c   1.000
_cell.angle_alpha   90.00
_cell.angle_beta   90.00
_cell.angle_gamma   90.00
#
_symmetry.space_group_name_H-M   'P 1'
#
loop_
_entity.id
_entity.type
_entity.pdbx_description
1 polymer ?
#
loop_
_entity_poly.entity_id
_entity_poly.type
_entity_poly.pdbx_seq_one_letter_code
_entity_poly.pdbx_strand_id
1 'polypeptide(L)'
;MTNNGYVFESETDTEVIAKLFKYQYELNKDNDLEFYELVKEVLYQLDGTYGLMVKSVYYPNELVATRKGSPLLIGVKSEQKLKVDFVDVEFINEPQQTNIGGHGLSNNVLQLPSKPQHDMSFRKSESRAILPDYSKPIEFFVSSDAASIVEHTRKVLYLEDDDIAHIDNGELHIHRAKKSAGMSTTRPVQTLELQLAEIVKGGYPHSMLKEIFEQPDSTFNTMRGRCDFKNESIILGGIKEFLTSIRRSRRFQMIACGTSYHSCLAVRSLFEELTEVPVSVDLASDFLDRSPPIFRDDTCIFVSQSGETLD
;
A
#
# COMPACT_ATOMS: atom_id res chain seq x y z
N MET A 1 15.16 -10.10 -20.25
CA MET A 1 15.66 -11.21 -19.42
C MET A 1 16.01 -12.43 -20.26
N THR A 2 15.13 -12.98 -21.06
CA THR A 2 15.39 -14.17 -21.92
C THR A 2 16.58 -13.96 -22.86
N ASN A 3 16.73 -12.77 -23.45
CA ASN A 3 17.87 -12.42 -24.29
C ASN A 3 19.23 -12.40 -23.53
N ASN A 4 19.18 -12.31 -22.20
CA ASN A 4 20.36 -12.35 -21.34
C ASN A 4 20.60 -13.74 -20.73
N GLY A 5 19.97 -14.78 -21.29
CA GLY A 5 20.19 -16.17 -20.91
C GLY A 5 19.42 -16.65 -19.68
N TYR A 6 18.45 -15.87 -19.16
CA TYR A 6 17.60 -16.32 -18.06
C TYR A 6 16.50 -17.24 -18.56
N VAL A 7 16.44 -18.45 -17.99
CA VAL A 7 15.40 -19.46 -18.28
C VAL A 7 14.30 -19.32 -17.21
N PHE A 8 13.04 -19.28 -17.63
CA PHE A 8 11.87 -19.22 -16.74
C PHE A 8 11.27 -20.61 -16.61
N GLU A 9 10.99 -21.00 -15.36
CA GLU A 9 10.46 -22.33 -15.02
C GLU A 9 8.96 -22.26 -14.73
N SER A 10 8.43 -21.07 -14.48
CA SER A 10 7.01 -20.83 -14.18
C SER A 10 6.44 -19.72 -15.08
N GLU A 11 5.12 -19.61 -15.11
CA GLU A 11 4.39 -18.53 -15.77
C GLU A 11 4.05 -17.37 -14.82
N THR A 12 4.61 -17.37 -13.60
CA THR A 12 4.30 -16.36 -12.58
C THR A 12 5.17 -15.12 -12.77
N ASP A 13 4.58 -13.95 -12.54
CA ASP A 13 5.25 -12.65 -12.52
C ASP A 13 6.31 -12.54 -11.40
N THR A 14 6.09 -13.21 -10.29
CA THR A 14 7.04 -13.24 -9.16
C THR A 14 8.39 -13.84 -9.50
N GLU A 15 8.45 -14.81 -10.42
CA GLU A 15 9.72 -15.36 -10.91
C GLU A 15 10.53 -14.31 -11.70
N VAL A 16 9.84 -13.49 -12.48
CA VAL A 16 10.48 -12.39 -13.22
C VAL A 16 11.15 -11.42 -12.27
N ILE A 17 10.46 -11.07 -11.18
CA ILE A 17 10.97 -10.16 -10.16
C ILE A 17 12.25 -10.72 -9.52
N ALA A 18 12.25 -11.98 -9.10
CA ALA A 18 13.43 -12.61 -8.49
C ALA A 18 14.63 -12.64 -9.46
N LYS A 19 14.40 -12.92 -10.74
CA LYS A 19 15.45 -12.92 -11.77
C LYS A 19 15.94 -11.51 -12.10
N LEU A 20 15.06 -10.50 -12.03
CA LEU A 20 15.43 -9.11 -12.20
C LEU A 20 16.34 -8.62 -11.05
N PHE A 21 16.06 -9.03 -9.82
CA PHE A 21 16.96 -8.77 -8.68
C PHE A 21 18.33 -9.36 -8.90
N LYS A 22 18.40 -10.61 -9.35
CA LYS A 22 19.68 -11.25 -9.65
C LYS A 22 20.43 -10.51 -10.76
N TYR A 23 19.75 -10.14 -11.83
CA TYR A 23 20.34 -9.40 -12.94
C TYR A 23 20.90 -8.05 -12.52
N GLN A 24 20.14 -7.28 -11.74
CA GLN A 24 20.59 -5.99 -11.23
C GLN A 24 21.76 -6.14 -10.25
N TYR A 25 21.76 -7.17 -9.42
CA TYR A 25 22.88 -7.47 -8.55
C TYR A 25 24.16 -7.77 -9.36
N GLU A 26 24.05 -8.60 -10.40
CA GLU A 26 25.19 -8.94 -11.26
C GLU A 26 25.76 -7.73 -12.01
N LEU A 27 24.88 -6.81 -12.45
CA LEU A 27 25.30 -5.56 -13.11
C LEU A 27 26.03 -4.59 -12.17
N ASN A 28 25.67 -4.59 -10.90
CA ASN A 28 26.18 -3.66 -9.90
C ASN A 28 27.15 -4.30 -8.91
N LYS A 29 27.66 -5.49 -9.20
CA LYS A 29 28.51 -6.26 -8.28
C LYS A 29 29.77 -5.53 -7.83
N ASP A 30 30.28 -4.64 -8.67
CA ASP A 30 31.49 -3.87 -8.42
C ASP A 30 31.21 -2.50 -7.76
N ASN A 31 29.95 -2.14 -7.56
CA ASN A 31 29.52 -0.80 -7.09
C ASN A 31 29.23 -0.73 -5.59
N ASP A 32 29.36 -1.83 -4.85
CA ASP A 32 29.12 -1.90 -3.38
C ASP A 32 27.79 -1.24 -2.95
N LEU A 33 26.69 -1.56 -3.68
CA LEU A 33 25.37 -1.01 -3.41
C LEU A 33 24.79 -1.58 -2.11
N GLU A 34 24.16 -0.73 -1.32
CA GLU A 34 23.34 -1.18 -0.19
C GLU A 34 22.09 -1.91 -0.67
N PHE A 35 21.55 -2.82 0.13
CA PHE A 35 20.46 -3.69 -0.32
C PHE A 35 19.20 -2.92 -0.71
N TYR A 36 18.82 -1.89 0.05
CA TYR A 36 17.66 -1.07 -0.30
C TYR A 36 17.86 -0.27 -1.61
N GLU A 37 19.11 0.09 -1.96
CA GLU A 37 19.42 0.76 -3.23
C GLU A 37 19.25 -0.20 -4.40
N LEU A 38 19.71 -1.44 -4.26
CA LEU A 38 19.49 -2.49 -5.25
C LEU A 38 17.98 -2.73 -5.46
N VAL A 39 17.21 -2.80 -4.37
CA VAL A 39 15.75 -2.94 -4.44
C VAL A 39 15.14 -1.77 -5.20
N LYS A 40 15.52 -0.54 -4.89
CA LYS A 40 15.08 0.67 -5.58
C LYS A 40 15.30 0.59 -7.09
N GLU A 41 16.48 0.17 -7.55
CA GLU A 41 16.79 0.03 -8.98
C GLU A 41 15.88 -1.00 -9.69
N VAL A 42 15.49 -2.05 -8.97
CA VAL A 42 14.52 -3.03 -9.48
C VAL A 42 13.12 -2.43 -9.55
N LEU A 43 12.69 -1.71 -8.49
CA LEU A 43 11.34 -1.13 -8.41
C LEU A 43 11.07 -0.12 -9.53
N TYR A 44 12.07 0.59 -10.02
CA TYR A 44 11.92 1.50 -11.17
C TYR A 44 11.56 0.79 -12.47
N GLN A 45 11.79 -0.52 -12.57
CA GLN A 45 11.52 -1.34 -13.75
C GLN A 45 10.23 -2.15 -13.61
N LEU A 46 9.57 -2.08 -12.45
CA LEU A 46 8.31 -2.78 -12.19
C LEU A 46 7.13 -1.86 -12.45
N ASP A 47 6.22 -2.34 -13.28
CA ASP A 47 4.90 -1.74 -13.47
C ASP A 47 3.84 -2.57 -12.75
N GLY A 48 2.75 -1.91 -12.33
CA GLY A 48 1.63 -2.56 -11.67
C GLY A 48 1.64 -2.38 -10.15
N THR A 49 0.81 -3.16 -9.48
CA THR A 49 0.59 -3.12 -8.03
C THR A 49 1.26 -4.31 -7.36
N TYR A 50 1.88 -4.08 -6.24
CA TYR A 50 2.59 -5.13 -5.51
C TYR A 50 2.73 -4.83 -4.01
N GLY A 51 2.85 -5.90 -3.22
CA GLY A 51 3.40 -5.90 -1.88
C GLY A 51 4.54 -6.91 -1.86
N LEU A 52 5.77 -6.45 -1.77
CA LEU A 52 6.97 -7.28 -1.90
C LEU A 52 7.74 -7.33 -0.59
N MET A 53 8.22 -8.52 -0.27
CA MET A 53 9.22 -8.75 0.75
C MET A 53 10.40 -9.47 0.10
N VAL A 54 11.57 -8.86 0.19
CA VAL A 54 12.79 -9.34 -0.49
C VAL A 54 13.85 -9.69 0.54
N LYS A 55 14.44 -10.87 0.39
CA LYS A 55 15.60 -11.32 1.15
C LYS A 55 16.61 -11.93 0.20
N SER A 56 17.90 -11.70 0.44
CA SER A 56 18.98 -12.17 -0.40
C SER A 56 20.05 -12.91 0.40
N VAL A 57 20.65 -13.91 -0.19
CA VAL A 57 21.82 -14.62 0.38
C VAL A 57 23.08 -13.74 0.40
N TYR A 58 23.10 -12.70 -0.42
CA TYR A 58 24.22 -11.76 -0.48
C TYR A 58 24.14 -10.68 0.59
N TYR A 59 22.93 -10.50 1.21
CA TYR A 59 22.64 -9.58 2.30
C TYR A 59 21.97 -10.35 3.45
N PRO A 60 22.71 -11.22 4.17
CA PRO A 60 22.11 -12.27 4.99
C PRO A 60 21.31 -11.77 6.20
N ASN A 61 21.63 -10.60 6.74
CA ASN A 61 20.99 -10.02 7.92
C ASN A 61 19.98 -8.92 7.57
N GLU A 62 19.71 -8.74 6.29
CA GLU A 62 18.85 -7.69 5.79
C GLU A 62 17.55 -8.24 5.21
N LEU A 63 16.51 -7.44 5.31
CA LEU A 63 15.22 -7.68 4.69
C LEU A 63 14.67 -6.34 4.21
N VAL A 64 14.14 -6.31 3.00
CA VAL A 64 13.48 -5.13 2.46
C VAL A 64 12.02 -5.45 2.16
N ALA A 65 11.12 -4.59 2.61
CA ALA A 65 9.70 -4.67 2.31
C ALA A 65 9.24 -3.38 1.63
N THR A 66 8.42 -3.49 0.59
CA THR A 66 7.95 -2.35 -0.19
C THR A 66 6.58 -2.61 -0.76
N ARG A 67 5.84 -1.53 -1.03
CA ARG A 67 4.50 -1.63 -1.61
C ARG A 67 4.24 -0.58 -2.70
N LYS A 68 3.32 -0.93 -3.59
CA LYS A 68 2.69 0.01 -4.51
C LYS A 68 1.26 -0.49 -4.77
N GLY A 69 0.26 0.29 -4.37
CA GLY A 69 -1.15 -0.07 -4.48
C GLY A 69 -1.60 -1.14 -3.47
N SER A 70 -0.95 -2.29 -3.37
CA SER A 70 -1.30 -3.36 -2.42
C SER A 70 -0.98 -2.98 -0.98
N PRO A 71 -1.83 -3.31 0.02
CA PRO A 71 -1.55 -3.04 1.42
C PRO A 71 -0.31 -3.82 1.90
N LEU A 72 0.50 -3.17 2.75
CA LEU A 72 1.61 -3.80 3.45
C LEU A 72 1.87 -3.09 4.78
N LEU A 73 2.08 -3.85 5.83
CA LEU A 73 2.35 -3.33 7.16
C LEU A 73 3.46 -4.12 7.85
N ILE A 74 4.09 -3.47 8.82
CA ILE A 74 5.16 -4.05 9.63
C ILE A 74 4.72 -4.08 11.08
N GLY A 75 4.59 -5.28 11.64
CA GLY A 75 4.41 -5.49 13.06
C GLY A 75 5.75 -5.42 13.80
N VAL A 76 5.76 -4.74 14.94
CA VAL A 76 6.96 -4.59 15.78
C VAL A 76 6.68 -5.21 17.15
N LYS A 77 7.39 -6.28 17.48
CA LYS A 77 7.29 -6.92 18.79
C LYS A 77 8.56 -6.66 19.59
N SER A 78 8.40 -5.96 20.70
CA SER A 78 9.46 -5.70 21.66
C SER A 78 8.94 -5.93 23.07
N GLU A 79 9.71 -6.60 23.90
CA GLU A 79 9.38 -6.80 25.31
C GLU A 79 9.54 -5.51 26.10
N GLN A 80 10.28 -4.55 25.59
CA GLN A 80 10.46 -3.22 26.20
C GLN A 80 9.64 -2.16 25.47
N LYS A 81 9.45 -1.02 26.13
CA LYS A 81 8.84 0.15 25.52
C LYS A 81 9.77 0.65 24.42
N LEU A 82 9.25 0.78 23.21
CA LEU A 82 10.00 1.37 22.11
C LEU A 82 10.48 2.77 22.49
N LYS A 83 11.72 3.11 22.13
CA LYS A 83 12.30 4.44 22.41
C LYS A 83 11.63 5.54 21.57
N VAL A 84 11.09 5.16 20.42
CA VAL A 84 10.38 6.05 19.49
C VAL A 84 9.07 5.40 19.04
N ASP A 85 8.04 6.22 18.91
CA ASP A 85 6.72 5.80 18.44
C ASP A 85 6.51 6.11 16.96
N PHE A 86 7.58 6.41 16.20
CA PHE A 86 7.56 6.66 14.76
C PHE A 86 8.93 6.41 14.13
N VAL A 87 8.94 6.21 12.81
CA VAL A 87 10.15 6.09 11.97
C VAL A 87 10.16 7.26 10.99
N ASP A 88 11.27 7.96 10.89
CA ASP A 88 11.46 9.02 9.91
C ASP A 88 11.66 8.41 8.52
N VAL A 89 11.10 9.05 7.48
CA VAL A 89 11.29 8.64 6.09
C VAL A 89 12.50 9.37 5.52
N GLU A 90 13.49 8.60 5.10
CA GLU A 90 14.71 9.08 4.46
C GLU A 90 14.50 9.20 2.95
N PHE A 91 14.85 10.35 2.37
CA PHE A 91 14.74 10.57 0.93
C PHE A 91 16.06 10.24 0.24
N ILE A 92 16.00 9.31 -0.72
CA ILE A 92 17.15 8.92 -1.52
C ILE A 92 17.29 9.94 -2.66
N ASN A 93 18.40 10.71 -2.67
CA ASN A 93 18.67 11.65 -3.75
C ASN A 93 18.89 10.90 -5.07
N GLU A 94 18.20 11.34 -6.14
CA GLU A 94 18.51 10.86 -7.50
C GLU A 94 19.93 11.32 -7.87
N PRO A 95 20.77 10.44 -8.48
CA PRO A 95 22.00 10.90 -9.10
C PRO A 95 21.63 11.93 -10.16
N GLN A 96 22.19 13.14 -10.06
CA GLN A 96 22.01 14.17 -11.07
C GLN A 96 22.49 13.59 -12.40
N GLN A 97 21.57 13.38 -13.35
CA GLN A 97 21.93 13.10 -14.74
C GLN A 97 22.72 14.30 -15.25
N THR A 98 24.01 14.14 -15.38
CA THR A 98 24.83 15.07 -16.12
C THR A 98 24.41 15.02 -17.58
N ASN A 99 23.60 16.00 -17.98
CA ASN A 99 23.27 16.23 -19.38
C ASN A 99 24.55 16.54 -20.16
N ILE A 100 25.11 15.51 -20.81
CA ILE A 100 26.11 15.69 -21.85
C ILE A 100 25.35 15.81 -23.16
N GLY A 101 25.14 17.02 -23.62
CA GLY A 101 24.58 17.21 -24.96
C GLY A 101 24.33 18.66 -25.32
N GLY A 102 25.19 19.31 -26.09
CA GLY A 102 24.78 20.44 -26.91
C GLY A 102 25.75 21.63 -26.97
N HIS A 103 26.53 21.63 -28.00
CA HIS A 103 27.42 22.72 -28.49
C HIS A 103 26.89 24.14 -28.31
N GLY A 104 27.77 25.05 -27.88
CA GLY A 104 27.55 26.49 -27.99
C GLY A 104 28.79 27.25 -27.49
N LEU A 105 29.67 27.66 -28.41
CA LEU A 105 30.82 28.53 -28.19
C LEU A 105 30.47 29.85 -27.51
N SER A 106 31.15 30.23 -26.44
CA SER A 106 31.64 31.61 -26.32
C SER A 106 32.71 31.70 -25.20
N ASN A 107 33.88 32.27 -25.59
CA ASN A 107 34.98 32.63 -24.76
C ASN A 107 34.60 33.65 -23.68
N ASN A 108 35.05 33.43 -22.45
CA ASN A 108 35.67 34.48 -21.65
C ASN A 108 36.45 33.88 -20.47
N VAL A 109 37.74 34.14 -20.51
CA VAL A 109 38.74 33.86 -19.48
C VAL A 109 38.51 34.81 -18.31
N LEU A 110 38.42 34.33 -17.06
CA LEU A 110 38.86 35.05 -15.86
C LEU A 110 39.10 34.09 -14.69
N GLN A 111 40.34 33.95 -14.40
CA GLN A 111 41.06 33.71 -13.14
C GLN A 111 40.37 33.07 -11.95
N LEU A 112 40.94 31.96 -11.51
CA LEU A 112 40.85 31.32 -10.19
C LEU A 112 41.24 32.26 -9.04
N PRO A 113 40.59 32.11 -7.89
CA PRO A 113 41.29 32.13 -6.62
C PRO A 113 41.23 30.76 -5.91
N SER A 114 42.34 30.52 -5.26
CA SER A 114 42.74 29.36 -4.49
C SER A 114 41.75 28.85 -3.48
N LYS A 115 41.73 27.51 -3.31
CA LYS A 115 41.03 26.69 -2.30
C LYS A 115 41.06 27.27 -0.90
N PRO A 116 40.00 27.04 -0.14
CA PRO A 116 40.13 26.40 1.17
C PRO A 116 39.58 24.96 1.13
N GLN A 117 40.39 24.05 1.63
CA GLN A 117 39.98 22.73 2.06
C GLN A 117 38.97 22.92 3.18
N HIS A 118 37.71 22.65 2.89
CA HIS A 118 36.71 22.34 3.90
C HIS A 118 36.42 20.85 3.81
N ASP A 119 36.87 20.13 4.84
CA ASP A 119 36.34 18.85 5.25
C ASP A 119 34.80 18.95 5.30
N MET A 120 34.17 18.52 4.24
CA MET A 120 32.77 18.19 4.27
C MET A 120 32.67 16.74 4.75
N SER A 121 32.85 16.54 6.05
CA SER A 121 32.21 15.41 6.71
C SER A 121 30.70 15.57 6.47
N PHE A 122 30.15 14.79 5.57
CA PHE A 122 28.70 14.56 5.50
C PHE A 122 28.29 14.09 6.89
N ARG A 123 27.66 14.97 7.67
CA ARG A 123 26.88 14.54 8.82
C ARG A 123 25.78 13.69 8.23
N LYS A 124 25.90 12.36 8.36
CA LYS A 124 24.76 11.46 8.31
C LYS A 124 23.69 12.13 9.19
N SER A 125 22.60 12.55 8.60
CA SER A 125 21.42 12.95 9.35
C SER A 125 21.09 11.72 10.18
N GLU A 126 21.14 11.85 11.50
CA GLU A 126 20.70 10.78 12.39
C GLU A 126 19.18 10.66 12.21
N SER A 127 18.78 9.87 11.22
CA SER A 127 17.37 9.46 11.08
C SER A 127 16.97 8.70 12.34
N ARG A 128 15.81 9.01 12.88
CA ARG A 128 15.27 8.31 14.03
C ARG A 128 14.73 6.96 13.58
N ALA A 129 15.61 5.97 13.50
CA ALA A 129 15.25 4.58 13.35
C ALA A 129 14.65 4.02 14.66
N ILE A 130 13.89 2.95 14.57
CA ILE A 130 13.57 2.14 15.76
C ILE A 130 14.87 1.43 16.17
N LEU A 131 15.54 2.01 17.18
CA LEU A 131 16.79 1.45 17.70
C LEU A 131 16.49 0.34 18.70
N PRO A 132 17.10 -0.85 18.55
CA PRO A 132 17.00 -1.88 19.56
C PRO A 132 17.73 -1.44 20.85
N ASP A 133 17.17 -1.79 21.98
CA ASP A 133 17.97 -1.89 23.20
C ASP A 133 18.72 -3.23 23.09
N TYR A 134 20.04 -3.19 23.01
CA TYR A 134 20.92 -4.35 22.77
C TYR A 134 20.75 -5.50 23.76
N SER A 135 19.91 -5.34 24.78
CA SER A 135 19.61 -6.39 25.76
C SER A 135 18.54 -7.39 25.32
N LYS A 136 17.66 -7.04 24.36
CA LYS A 136 16.59 -7.93 23.88
C LYS A 136 16.25 -7.65 22.40
N PRO A 137 16.12 -8.70 21.58
CA PRO A 137 15.86 -8.55 20.15
C PRO A 137 14.46 -7.94 19.90
N ILE A 138 14.35 -7.13 18.86
CA ILE A 138 13.08 -6.72 18.28
C ILE A 138 12.74 -7.73 17.18
N GLU A 139 11.52 -8.25 17.21
CA GLU A 139 10.99 -9.12 16.15
C GLU A 139 10.12 -8.26 15.22
N PHE A 140 10.30 -8.43 13.92
CA PHE A 140 9.50 -7.78 12.89
C PHE A 140 8.64 -8.80 12.15
N PHE A 141 7.40 -8.43 11.89
CA PHE A 141 6.43 -9.21 11.14
C PHE A 141 5.97 -8.39 9.95
N VAL A 142 5.99 -8.95 8.76
CA VAL A 142 5.55 -8.28 7.54
C VAL A 142 4.32 -8.99 7.00
N SER A 143 3.25 -8.26 6.75
CA SER A 143 2.02 -8.81 6.21
C SER A 143 1.21 -7.76 5.46
N SER A 144 0.32 -8.20 4.58
CA SER A 144 -0.69 -7.37 3.93
C SER A 144 -1.93 -7.15 4.80
N ASP A 145 -2.15 -7.97 5.84
CA ASP A 145 -3.31 -7.92 6.71
C ASP A 145 -2.92 -7.87 8.19
N ALA A 146 -3.47 -6.90 8.91
CA ALA A 146 -3.26 -6.73 10.34
C ALA A 146 -3.77 -7.92 11.17
N ALA A 147 -4.81 -8.60 10.70
CA ALA A 147 -5.38 -9.77 11.39
C ALA A 147 -4.38 -10.92 11.53
N SER A 148 -3.47 -11.07 10.57
CA SER A 148 -2.43 -12.12 10.61
C SER A 148 -1.31 -11.82 11.61
N ILE A 149 -1.13 -10.55 12.00
CA ILE A 149 -0.04 -10.10 12.88
C ILE A 149 -0.50 -9.95 14.33
N VAL A 150 -1.79 -9.68 14.55
CA VAL A 150 -2.32 -9.30 15.88
C VAL A 150 -2.06 -10.35 16.97
N GLU A 151 -1.94 -11.63 16.61
CA GLU A 151 -1.58 -12.71 17.54
C GLU A 151 -0.14 -12.59 18.05
N HIS A 152 0.73 -11.93 17.29
CA HIS A 152 2.15 -11.75 17.59
C HIS A 152 2.45 -10.40 18.20
N THR A 153 1.87 -9.34 17.66
CA THR A 153 2.01 -7.96 18.16
C THR A 153 0.83 -7.08 17.77
N ARG A 154 0.52 -6.11 18.62
CA ARG A 154 -0.48 -5.07 18.34
C ARG A 154 0.15 -3.77 17.84
N LYS A 155 1.47 -3.66 17.85
CA LYS A 155 2.18 -2.48 17.37
C LYS A 155 2.49 -2.66 15.90
N VAL A 156 1.89 -1.84 15.07
CA VAL A 156 2.04 -1.90 13.61
C VAL A 156 2.39 -0.54 13.03
N LEU A 157 3.09 -0.59 11.92
CA LEU A 157 3.45 0.54 11.09
C LEU A 157 2.95 0.24 9.67
N TYR A 158 2.09 1.12 9.15
CA TYR A 158 1.59 1.02 7.78
C TYR A 158 2.55 1.70 6.83
N LEU A 159 2.95 0.99 5.78
CA LEU A 159 3.73 1.57 4.70
C LEU A 159 2.80 2.33 3.75
N GLU A 160 3.28 3.44 3.22
CA GLU A 160 2.66 4.13 2.10
C GLU A 160 3.27 3.65 0.77
N ASP A 161 2.63 4.00 -0.34
CA ASP A 161 3.15 3.66 -1.66
C ASP A 161 4.55 4.25 -1.87
N ASP A 162 5.40 3.46 -2.51
CA ASP A 162 6.82 3.75 -2.77
C ASP A 162 7.71 3.84 -1.50
N ASP A 163 7.21 3.48 -0.31
CA ASP A 163 8.06 3.25 0.85
C ASP A 163 8.89 1.97 0.65
N ILE A 164 10.16 2.07 1.00
CA ILE A 164 11.12 0.97 1.05
C ILE A 164 11.53 0.80 2.50
N ALA A 165 10.91 -0.12 3.19
CA ALA A 165 11.25 -0.45 4.56
C ALA A 165 12.44 -1.42 4.57
N HIS A 166 13.56 -1.00 5.10
CA HIS A 166 14.80 -1.73 5.21
C HIS A 166 15.03 -2.13 6.67
N ILE A 167 15.08 -3.41 6.91
CA ILE A 167 15.41 -3.99 8.22
C ILE A 167 16.83 -4.53 8.11
N ASP A 168 17.73 -3.92 8.85
CA ASP A 168 19.14 -4.31 8.94
C ASP A 168 19.55 -4.47 10.40
N ASN A 169 20.12 -5.62 10.75
CA ASN A 169 20.63 -5.94 12.09
C ASN A 169 19.65 -5.61 13.24
N GLY A 170 18.34 -5.72 13.00
CA GLY A 170 17.30 -5.43 13.99
C GLY A 170 16.88 -3.96 14.06
N GLU A 171 17.38 -3.11 13.20
CA GLU A 171 16.93 -1.72 13.01
C GLU A 171 16.00 -1.62 11.81
N LEU A 172 14.97 -0.78 11.91
CA LEU A 172 14.03 -0.51 10.83
C LEU A 172 14.22 0.91 10.33
N HIS A 173 14.54 1.04 9.06
CA HIS A 173 14.65 2.29 8.32
C HIS A 173 13.59 2.34 7.22
N ILE A 174 13.11 3.51 6.88
CA ILE A 174 12.18 3.70 5.75
C ILE A 174 12.79 4.70 4.79
N HIS A 175 12.99 4.24 3.56
CA HIS A 175 13.52 5.05 2.47
C HIS A 175 12.43 5.34 1.44
N ARG A 176 12.53 6.47 0.75
CA ARG A 176 11.66 6.85 -0.36
C ARG A 176 12.44 7.57 -1.45
N ALA A 177 12.17 7.20 -2.70
CA ALA A 177 12.88 7.77 -3.85
C ALA A 177 12.47 9.22 -4.14
N LYS A 178 11.18 9.58 -3.97
CA LYS A 178 10.66 10.90 -4.34
C LYS A 178 9.91 11.56 -3.20
N LYS A 179 10.12 12.88 -3.05
CA LYS A 179 9.33 13.70 -2.13
C LYS A 179 8.13 14.26 -2.89
N SER A 180 6.93 13.74 -2.64
CA SER A 180 5.69 14.26 -3.19
C SER A 180 5.06 15.28 -2.23
N ALA A 181 4.48 16.34 -2.78
CA ALA A 181 3.83 17.36 -1.97
C ALA A 181 2.62 16.75 -1.22
N GLY A 182 2.54 16.97 0.09
CA GLY A 182 1.43 16.51 0.94
C GLY A 182 1.61 15.13 1.58
N MET A 183 2.70 14.40 1.31
CA MET A 183 2.97 13.13 1.98
C MET A 183 3.65 13.31 3.34
N SER A 184 3.30 12.43 4.29
CA SER A 184 3.93 12.40 5.61
C SER A 184 5.40 11.99 5.50
N THR A 185 6.25 12.66 6.27
CA THR A 185 7.69 12.32 6.40
C THR A 185 7.97 11.38 7.55
N THR A 186 6.95 10.91 8.23
CA THR A 186 7.06 9.99 9.38
C THR A 186 6.04 8.86 9.26
N ARG A 187 6.39 7.69 9.75
CA ARG A 187 5.48 6.54 9.87
C ARG A 187 5.25 6.26 11.35
N PRO A 188 4.07 6.61 11.89
CA PRO A 188 3.77 6.34 13.28
C PRO A 188 3.59 4.85 13.52
N VAL A 189 4.09 4.38 14.65
CA VAL A 189 3.77 3.05 15.16
C VAL A 189 2.40 3.14 15.85
N GLN A 190 1.42 2.52 15.24
CA GLN A 190 0.04 2.50 15.73
C GLN A 190 -0.19 1.27 16.60
N THR A 191 -1.04 1.40 17.60
CA THR A 191 -1.51 0.24 18.38
C THR A 191 -2.85 -0.20 17.83
N LEU A 192 -2.92 -1.44 17.39
CA LEU A 192 -4.17 -2.03 16.92
C LEU A 192 -5.12 -2.21 18.11
N GLU A 193 -6.25 -1.51 18.07
CA GLU A 193 -7.35 -1.66 19.04
C GLU A 193 -8.31 -2.81 18.66
N LEU A 194 -7.93 -3.63 17.71
CA LEU A 194 -8.73 -4.77 17.27
C LEU A 194 -8.99 -5.70 18.47
N GLN A 195 -10.26 -5.89 18.78
CA GLN A 195 -10.65 -6.86 19.79
C GLN A 195 -10.32 -8.26 19.27
N LEU A 196 -9.56 -9.03 20.04
CA LEU A 196 -9.22 -10.42 19.70
C LEU A 196 -10.46 -11.25 19.34
N ALA A 197 -11.62 -10.90 19.90
CA ALA A 197 -12.92 -11.55 19.60
C ALA A 197 -13.37 -11.41 18.15
N GLU A 198 -12.98 -10.32 17.44
CA GLU A 198 -13.34 -10.11 16.03
C GLU A 198 -12.44 -10.91 15.08
N ILE A 199 -11.23 -11.22 15.52
CA ILE A 199 -10.21 -11.88 14.71
C ILE A 199 -10.27 -13.41 14.91
N VAL A 200 -10.69 -13.87 16.09
CA VAL A 200 -10.77 -15.30 16.39
C VAL A 200 -11.91 -15.93 15.58
N LYS A 201 -11.61 -17.02 14.90
CA LYS A 201 -12.57 -17.83 14.10
C LYS A 201 -13.74 -18.39 14.91
N GLY A 202 -13.84 -18.10 16.22
CA GLY A 202 -14.95 -18.44 17.10
C GLY A 202 -15.29 -19.93 17.15
N GLY A 203 -14.28 -20.81 17.05
CA GLY A 203 -14.49 -22.28 17.00
C GLY A 203 -14.80 -22.83 15.60
N TYR A 204 -14.88 -21.99 14.59
CA TYR A 204 -15.05 -22.42 13.18
C TYR A 204 -13.70 -22.74 12.55
N PRO A 205 -13.60 -23.79 11.69
CA PRO A 205 -12.37 -24.17 11.01
C PRO A 205 -11.92 -23.10 9.98
N HIS A 206 -12.87 -22.32 9.43
CA HIS A 206 -12.63 -21.32 8.39
C HIS A 206 -13.42 -20.03 8.67
N SER A 207 -12.82 -18.88 8.38
CA SER A 207 -13.47 -17.57 8.53
C SER A 207 -14.74 -17.45 7.70
N MET A 208 -14.75 -17.94 6.47
CA MET A 208 -15.93 -17.96 5.60
C MET A 208 -17.10 -18.73 6.25
N LEU A 209 -16.83 -19.87 6.90
CA LEU A 209 -17.88 -20.64 7.57
C LEU A 209 -18.47 -19.86 8.76
N LYS A 210 -17.61 -19.17 9.54
CA LYS A 210 -18.05 -18.27 10.60
C LYS A 210 -18.98 -17.18 10.04
N GLU A 211 -18.56 -16.51 8.98
CA GLU A 211 -19.34 -15.43 8.33
C GLU A 211 -20.70 -15.91 7.82
N ILE A 212 -20.78 -17.13 7.27
CA ILE A 212 -22.05 -17.74 6.85
C ILE A 212 -23.01 -17.86 8.03
N PHE A 213 -22.56 -18.34 9.18
CA PHE A 213 -23.40 -18.50 10.37
C PHE A 213 -23.69 -17.17 11.09
N GLU A 214 -22.85 -16.16 10.92
CA GLU A 214 -23.05 -14.82 11.49
C GLU A 214 -24.01 -13.94 10.67
N GLN A 215 -24.42 -14.36 9.46
CA GLN A 215 -25.30 -13.54 8.58
C GLN A 215 -26.56 -13.01 9.26
N PRO A 216 -27.32 -13.79 10.07
CA PRO A 216 -28.51 -13.26 10.74
C PRO A 216 -28.16 -12.08 11.65
N ASP A 217 -27.12 -12.20 12.46
CA ASP A 217 -26.69 -11.18 13.41
C ASP A 217 -26.12 -9.96 12.68
N SER A 218 -25.28 -10.16 11.68
CA SER A 218 -24.69 -9.07 10.89
C SER A 218 -25.75 -8.28 10.13
N THR A 219 -26.75 -8.95 9.57
CA THR A 219 -27.90 -8.32 8.89
C THR A 219 -28.71 -7.49 9.89
N PHE A 220 -29.04 -8.07 11.04
CA PHE A 220 -29.76 -7.36 12.08
C PHE A 220 -29.01 -6.13 12.58
N ASN A 221 -27.71 -6.26 12.82
CA ASN A 221 -26.85 -5.14 13.24
C ASN A 221 -26.74 -4.06 12.15
N THR A 222 -26.75 -4.43 10.88
CA THR A 222 -26.77 -3.49 9.76
C THR A 222 -28.06 -2.67 9.72
N MET A 223 -29.21 -3.28 10.02
CA MET A 223 -30.50 -2.58 10.09
C MET A 223 -30.65 -1.70 11.34
N ARG A 224 -29.93 -2.04 12.42
CA ARG A 224 -30.02 -1.36 13.71
C ARG A 224 -29.71 0.13 13.59
N GLY A 225 -30.66 0.98 14.02
CA GLY A 225 -30.54 2.44 13.91
C GLY A 225 -30.71 3.02 12.51
N ARG A 226 -30.93 2.16 11.49
CA ARG A 226 -31.17 2.59 10.12
C ARG A 226 -32.62 2.30 9.68
N CYS A 227 -33.20 1.21 10.18
CA CYS A 227 -34.60 0.84 9.89
C CYS A 227 -35.46 1.10 11.12
N ASP A 228 -36.47 1.95 11.00
CA ASP A 228 -37.51 2.16 11.99
C ASP A 228 -38.79 1.44 11.54
N PHE A 229 -38.98 0.23 12.04
CA PHE A 229 -40.12 -0.61 11.69
C PHE A 229 -41.47 -0.10 12.23
N LYS A 230 -41.42 0.82 13.24
CA LYS A 230 -42.66 1.39 13.80
C LYS A 230 -43.21 2.50 12.91
N ASN A 231 -42.33 3.30 12.38
CA ASN A 231 -42.66 4.45 11.51
C ASN A 231 -42.48 4.14 10.04
N GLU A 232 -42.19 2.87 9.68
CA GLU A 232 -41.93 2.41 8.30
C GLU A 232 -40.93 3.33 7.56
N SER A 233 -39.86 3.72 8.24
CA SER A 233 -38.92 4.68 7.69
C SER A 233 -37.49 4.17 7.75
N ILE A 234 -36.67 4.64 6.78
CA ILE A 234 -35.26 4.35 6.68
C ILE A 234 -34.46 5.65 6.89
N ILE A 235 -33.50 5.60 7.80
CA ILE A 235 -32.66 6.73 8.14
C ILE A 235 -31.21 6.39 7.79
N LEU A 236 -30.69 6.98 6.72
CA LEU A 236 -29.31 6.88 6.28
C LEU A 236 -28.63 8.25 6.44
N GLY A 237 -28.10 8.50 7.64
CA GLY A 237 -27.57 9.82 8.03
C GLY A 237 -26.51 10.35 7.07
N GLY A 238 -25.59 9.50 6.60
CA GLY A 238 -24.49 9.90 5.72
C GLY A 238 -24.89 10.41 4.34
N ILE A 239 -26.07 10.01 3.83
CA ILE A 239 -26.54 10.42 2.49
C ILE A 239 -27.72 11.40 2.54
N LYS A 240 -28.19 11.75 3.73
CA LYS A 240 -29.40 12.56 3.93
C LYS A 240 -29.35 13.89 3.17
N GLU A 241 -28.21 14.57 3.20
CA GLU A 241 -28.02 15.86 2.53
C GLU A 241 -27.97 15.73 1.01
N PHE A 242 -27.59 14.57 0.49
CA PHE A 242 -27.45 14.29 -0.93
C PHE A 242 -28.71 13.67 -1.57
N LEU A 243 -29.73 13.31 -0.78
CA LEU A 243 -30.93 12.64 -1.28
C LEU A 243 -31.63 13.41 -2.42
N THR A 244 -31.63 14.75 -2.36
CA THR A 244 -32.23 15.56 -3.40
C THR A 244 -31.48 15.44 -4.72
N SER A 245 -30.16 15.36 -4.70
CA SER A 245 -29.33 15.15 -5.88
C SER A 245 -29.47 13.72 -6.41
N ILE A 246 -29.45 12.73 -5.52
CA ILE A 246 -29.62 11.31 -5.85
C ILE A 246 -30.98 11.07 -6.53
N ARG A 247 -32.07 11.68 -6.02
CA ARG A 247 -33.42 11.56 -6.62
C ARG A 247 -33.56 12.18 -8.02
N ARG A 248 -32.62 13.05 -8.40
CA ARG A 248 -32.59 13.68 -9.74
C ARG A 248 -31.71 12.92 -10.72
N SER A 249 -31.08 11.85 -10.28
CA SER A 249 -30.21 11.05 -11.13
C SER A 249 -30.96 10.44 -12.30
N ARG A 250 -30.32 10.45 -13.44
CA ARG A 250 -30.85 9.81 -14.66
C ARG A 250 -30.39 8.36 -14.82
N ARG A 251 -29.31 8.02 -14.14
CA ARG A 251 -28.73 6.66 -14.13
C ARG A 251 -27.99 6.45 -12.81
N PHE A 252 -28.14 5.24 -12.27
CA PHE A 252 -27.26 4.73 -11.23
C PHE A 252 -26.19 3.85 -11.86
N GLN A 253 -24.95 4.06 -11.46
CA GLN A 253 -23.82 3.24 -11.88
C GLN A 253 -23.18 2.61 -10.65
N MET A 254 -23.36 1.31 -10.49
CA MET A 254 -22.79 0.53 -9.40
C MET A 254 -21.46 -0.06 -9.86
N ILE A 255 -20.41 0.18 -9.10
CA ILE A 255 -19.03 -0.22 -9.42
C ILE A 255 -18.51 -1.03 -8.25
N ALA A 256 -18.07 -2.26 -8.51
CA ALA A 256 -17.62 -3.18 -7.47
C ALA A 256 -16.76 -4.30 -8.02
N CYS A 257 -16.07 -5.04 -7.13
CA CYS A 257 -15.30 -6.23 -7.44
C CYS A 257 -15.78 -7.45 -6.66
N GLY A 258 -15.50 -8.64 -7.17
CA GLY A 258 -15.74 -9.92 -6.49
C GLY A 258 -17.17 -10.09 -6.02
N THR A 259 -17.35 -10.48 -4.78
CA THR A 259 -18.69 -10.71 -4.17
C THR A 259 -19.52 -9.44 -4.02
N SER A 260 -18.86 -8.27 -3.88
CA SER A 260 -19.55 -6.97 -3.88
C SER A 260 -20.19 -6.69 -5.25
N TYR A 261 -19.52 -7.04 -6.36
CA TYR A 261 -20.12 -6.97 -7.70
C TYR A 261 -21.35 -7.87 -7.84
N HIS A 262 -21.27 -9.11 -7.32
CA HIS A 262 -22.44 -10.01 -7.31
C HIS A 262 -23.59 -9.48 -6.47
N SER A 263 -23.29 -8.78 -5.36
CA SER A 263 -24.34 -8.11 -4.56
C SER A 263 -25.03 -6.99 -5.34
N CYS A 264 -24.27 -6.21 -6.12
CA CYS A 264 -24.82 -5.18 -7.00
C CYS A 264 -25.73 -5.79 -8.07
N LEU A 265 -25.31 -6.90 -8.70
CA LEU A 265 -26.14 -7.62 -9.67
C LEU A 265 -27.45 -8.12 -9.06
N ALA A 266 -27.40 -8.65 -7.84
CA ALA A 266 -28.57 -9.19 -7.14
C ALA A 266 -29.62 -8.11 -6.84
N VAL A 267 -29.20 -6.89 -6.52
CA VAL A 267 -30.12 -5.79 -6.16
C VAL A 267 -30.50 -4.89 -7.33
N ARG A 268 -29.87 -5.05 -8.49
CA ARG A 268 -30.06 -4.20 -9.67
C ARG A 268 -31.53 -4.06 -10.05
N SER A 269 -32.22 -5.17 -10.24
CA SER A 269 -33.64 -5.19 -10.66
C SER A 269 -34.54 -4.51 -9.64
N LEU A 270 -34.26 -4.68 -8.36
CA LEU A 270 -35.02 -4.04 -7.27
C LEU A 270 -34.80 -2.51 -7.27
N PHE A 271 -33.57 -2.06 -7.52
CA PHE A 271 -33.29 -0.64 -7.66
C PHE A 271 -34.01 -0.02 -8.86
N GLU A 272 -34.00 -0.70 -10.01
CA GLU A 272 -34.73 -0.25 -11.21
C GLU A 272 -36.23 -0.17 -10.98
N GLU A 273 -36.81 -1.19 -10.32
CA GLU A 273 -38.23 -1.24 -10.01
C GLU A 273 -38.66 -0.12 -9.04
N LEU A 274 -37.86 0.11 -7.98
CA LEU A 274 -38.24 1.08 -6.94
C LEU A 274 -37.94 2.54 -7.32
N THR A 275 -36.94 2.76 -8.14
CA THR A 275 -36.47 4.12 -8.47
C THR A 275 -36.94 4.60 -9.84
N GLU A 276 -37.39 3.70 -10.71
CA GLU A 276 -37.69 3.95 -12.13
C GLU A 276 -36.52 4.58 -12.90
N VAL A 277 -35.28 4.33 -12.39
CA VAL A 277 -34.03 4.85 -12.97
C VAL A 277 -33.18 3.68 -13.46
N PRO A 278 -32.62 3.73 -14.68
CA PRO A 278 -31.75 2.65 -15.16
C PRO A 278 -30.51 2.47 -14.29
N VAL A 279 -30.14 1.21 -14.04
CA VAL A 279 -28.98 0.84 -13.23
C VAL A 279 -27.97 0.06 -14.07
N SER A 280 -26.77 0.58 -14.20
CA SER A 280 -25.61 -0.14 -14.73
C SER A 280 -24.82 -0.76 -13.58
N VAL A 281 -24.31 -1.97 -13.78
CA VAL A 281 -23.39 -2.63 -12.83
C VAL A 281 -22.13 -2.98 -13.60
N ASP A 282 -21.01 -2.41 -13.18
CA ASP A 282 -19.71 -2.59 -13.82
C ASP A 282 -18.72 -3.22 -12.84
N LEU A 283 -17.87 -4.10 -13.37
CA LEU A 283 -16.69 -4.57 -12.67
C LEU A 283 -15.67 -3.42 -12.60
N ALA A 284 -15.08 -3.17 -11.44
CA ALA A 284 -14.24 -1.98 -11.26
C ALA A 284 -13.02 -1.96 -12.18
N SER A 285 -12.35 -3.11 -12.38
CA SER A 285 -11.24 -3.23 -13.35
C SER A 285 -11.67 -2.90 -14.78
N ASP A 286 -12.80 -3.46 -15.24
CA ASP A 286 -13.34 -3.16 -16.58
C ASP A 286 -13.75 -1.68 -16.71
N PHE A 287 -14.28 -1.10 -15.64
CA PHE A 287 -14.64 0.31 -15.60
C PHE A 287 -13.42 1.23 -15.76
N LEU A 288 -12.29 0.89 -15.12
CA LEU A 288 -11.03 1.62 -15.25
C LEU A 288 -10.45 1.51 -16.67
N ASP A 289 -10.38 0.28 -17.19
CA ASP A 289 -9.80 0.02 -18.51
C ASP A 289 -10.62 0.64 -19.64
N ARG A 290 -11.93 0.55 -19.54
CA ARG A 290 -12.86 1.05 -20.56
C ARG A 290 -13.09 2.56 -20.48
N SER A 291 -12.89 3.17 -19.30
CA SER A 291 -13.14 4.58 -19.03
C SER A 291 -14.49 5.07 -19.60
N PRO A 292 -15.63 4.50 -19.20
CA PRO A 292 -16.93 4.80 -19.78
C PRO A 292 -17.34 6.24 -19.48
N PRO A 293 -18.18 6.87 -20.31
CA PRO A 293 -18.64 8.23 -20.08
C PRO A 293 -19.54 8.28 -18.83
N ILE A 294 -19.21 9.19 -17.93
CA ILE A 294 -19.98 9.56 -16.74
C ILE A 294 -20.54 10.94 -16.97
N PHE A 295 -21.84 11.08 -16.77
CA PHE A 295 -22.53 12.36 -16.92
C PHE A 295 -22.77 13.01 -15.55
N ARG A 296 -22.95 14.34 -15.57
CA ARG A 296 -23.19 15.11 -14.35
C ARG A 296 -24.42 14.64 -13.56
N ASP A 297 -25.41 14.11 -14.24
CA ASP A 297 -26.66 13.64 -13.68
C ASP A 297 -26.63 12.13 -13.34
N ASP A 298 -25.48 11.49 -13.42
CA ASP A 298 -25.29 10.11 -12.95
C ASP A 298 -24.95 10.09 -11.45
N THR A 299 -25.39 9.06 -10.75
CA THR A 299 -24.91 8.75 -9.40
C THR A 299 -24.11 7.47 -9.45
N CYS A 300 -22.81 7.56 -9.11
CA CYS A 300 -21.92 6.40 -8.97
C CYS A 300 -21.99 5.88 -7.54
N ILE A 301 -22.17 4.56 -7.41
CA ILE A 301 -22.20 3.84 -6.13
C ILE A 301 -21.07 2.83 -6.12
N PHE A 302 -20.06 3.09 -5.31
CA PHE A 302 -18.93 2.19 -5.11
C PHE A 302 -19.23 1.25 -3.93
N VAL A 303 -19.14 -0.05 -4.18
CA VAL A 303 -19.44 -1.06 -3.15
C VAL A 303 -18.20 -1.87 -2.87
N SER A 304 -17.65 -1.70 -1.67
CA SER A 304 -16.47 -2.43 -1.19
C SER A 304 -16.67 -2.81 0.27
N GLN A 305 -16.25 -4.02 0.64
CA GLN A 305 -16.26 -4.49 2.03
C GLN A 305 -15.02 -4.01 2.77
N SER A 306 -13.84 -4.15 2.17
CA SER A 306 -12.57 -3.77 2.79
C SER A 306 -12.27 -2.28 2.67
N GLY A 307 -12.77 -1.63 1.60
CA GLY A 307 -12.38 -0.27 1.22
C GLY A 307 -10.94 -0.16 0.67
N GLU A 308 -10.27 -1.28 0.48
CA GLU A 308 -8.86 -1.38 0.08
C GLU A 308 -8.67 -2.19 -1.21
N THR A 309 -9.74 -2.38 -1.99
CA THR A 309 -9.66 -3.05 -3.29
C THR A 309 -8.85 -2.17 -4.25
N LEU A 310 -7.94 -2.77 -4.99
CA LEU A 310 -7.01 -2.05 -5.89
C LEU A 310 -7.69 -1.47 -7.14
N ASP A 311 -8.84 -1.97 -7.47
CA ASP A 311 -9.64 -1.57 -8.64
C ASP A 311 -10.56 -0.38 -8.35
#